data_ea17ba82374cd398876181798b791ff4
#
_entry.id   ea17ba82374cd398876181798b791ff4
#
_cell.length_a   1.000
_cell.length_b   1.000
_cell.length_c   1.000
_cell.angle_alpha   90.00
_cell.angle_beta   90.00
_cell.angle_gamma   90.00
#
_symmetry.space_group_name_H-M   'P 1'
#
loop_
_entity.id
_entity.type
_entity.pdbx_description
1 polymer ?
#
loop_
_entity_poly.entity_id
_entity_poly.type
_entity_poly.pdbx_seq_one_letter_code
_entity_poly.pdbx_strand_id
1 'polypeptide(L)'
;MIRLPQRAVPALVVFALALGLSAPEPTTGAFVLSGAQAKEKEKAKKPAKGAAEKADKSKKADKSTKADSKGGGKSTPVGRFGEWDVFTTGGKSKTCYTLARPKDRAPAKLKRDDAYVFISDRPGENVHNEVSVIMGFAMKDGSEPTAQIDGEPYELVAKGSNAWLKNAAKENEFVGAMKKGAKLVVKASSARGNMSTDTYSLSGISDALARMRKECQ
;
A
#
# COMPACT_ATOMS: atom_id res chain seq x y z
N MET A 1 11.73 -29.61 48.79
CA MET A 1 13.14 -29.78 48.35
C MET A 1 13.13 -30.66 47.12
N ILE A 2 13.16 -30.05 45.94
CA ILE A 2 13.23 -30.77 44.66
C ILE A 2 14.41 -30.20 43.90
N ARG A 3 15.41 -31.07 43.66
CA ARG A 3 16.68 -30.74 43.00
C ARG A 3 16.48 -30.65 41.47
N LEU A 4 16.93 -29.56 40.88
CA LEU A 4 17.10 -29.42 39.43
C LEU A 4 18.37 -30.16 38.98
N PRO A 5 18.36 -30.83 37.81
CA PRO A 5 19.58 -31.31 37.20
C PRO A 5 20.16 -30.23 36.25
N GLN A 6 21.43 -29.87 36.50
CA GLN A 6 22.29 -29.14 35.59
C GLN A 6 22.57 -30.03 34.39
N ARG A 7 22.38 -29.50 33.19
CA ARG A 7 22.91 -30.09 31.96
C ARG A 7 23.97 -29.19 31.35
N ALA A 8 25.11 -29.84 31.17
CA ALA A 8 26.36 -29.32 30.67
C ALA A 8 26.27 -28.80 29.22
N VAL A 9 27.03 -27.73 28.98
CA VAL A 9 27.35 -27.14 27.67
C VAL A 9 28.59 -27.87 27.13
N PRO A 10 28.60 -28.36 25.88
CA PRO A 10 29.85 -28.67 25.22
C PRO A 10 30.33 -27.51 24.34
N ALA A 11 31.62 -27.32 24.40
CA ALA A 11 32.44 -26.28 23.80
C ALA A 11 32.62 -26.46 22.28
N LEU A 12 32.80 -25.31 21.66
CA LEU A 12 33.71 -24.96 20.57
C LEU A 12 34.14 -26.04 19.57
N VAL A 13 33.80 -25.79 18.31
CA VAL A 13 34.68 -26.08 17.17
C VAL A 13 34.81 -24.84 16.31
N VAL A 14 35.99 -24.24 16.39
CA VAL A 14 36.50 -23.21 15.48
C VAL A 14 37.04 -23.95 14.24
N PHE A 15 36.47 -23.68 13.07
CA PHE A 15 37.12 -24.03 11.80
C PHE A 15 37.43 -22.72 11.06
N ALA A 16 38.70 -22.35 11.17
CA ALA A 16 39.33 -21.39 10.28
C ALA A 16 39.81 -22.14 9.04
N LEU A 17 39.40 -21.72 7.87
CA LEU A 17 40.08 -22.05 6.62
C LEU A 17 40.11 -20.80 5.75
N ALA A 18 41.34 -20.40 5.54
CA ALA A 18 41.75 -19.24 4.78
C ALA A 18 41.88 -19.56 3.28
N LEU A 19 41.97 -18.45 2.52
CA LEU A 19 42.64 -18.27 1.23
C LEU A 19 41.84 -18.64 -0.05
N GLY A 20 41.63 -17.57 -0.80
CA GLY A 20 41.27 -17.61 -2.23
C GLY A 20 41.05 -16.21 -2.78
N LEU A 21 42.13 -15.39 -2.83
CA LEU A 21 42.19 -14.20 -3.68
C LEU A 21 42.09 -14.61 -5.15
N SER A 22 41.14 -14.08 -5.89
CA SER A 22 41.26 -13.90 -7.33
C SER A 22 40.40 -12.72 -7.76
N ALA A 23 41.06 -11.61 -8.00
CA ALA A 23 40.51 -10.45 -8.71
C ALA A 23 40.66 -10.68 -10.23
N PRO A 24 39.66 -10.36 -11.06
CA PRO A 24 39.90 -10.10 -12.46
C PRO A 24 40.02 -8.60 -12.72
N GLU A 25 41.00 -8.26 -13.51
CA GLU A 25 41.44 -6.97 -14.01
C GLU A 25 40.39 -6.25 -14.87
N PRO A 26 40.42 -4.89 -14.94
CA PRO A 26 39.55 -4.13 -15.81
C PRO A 26 40.11 -4.07 -17.24
N THR A 27 39.41 -4.62 -18.18
CA THR A 27 39.69 -4.42 -19.60
C THR A 27 39.19 -3.04 -20.03
N THR A 28 40.14 -2.17 -20.27
CA THR A 28 40.01 -0.89 -20.97
C THR A 28 39.71 -1.15 -22.45
N GLY A 29 38.47 -0.90 -22.85
CA GLY A 29 38.08 -0.89 -24.26
C GLY A 29 37.77 0.53 -24.69
N ALA A 30 38.76 1.19 -25.27
CA ALA A 30 38.55 2.46 -25.98
C ALA A 30 37.77 2.19 -27.27
N PHE A 31 36.64 2.87 -27.46
CA PHE A 31 36.01 2.97 -28.75
C PHE A 31 35.82 4.41 -29.19
N VAL A 32 36.34 4.65 -30.35
CA VAL A 32 36.63 5.81 -31.12
C VAL A 32 35.37 6.63 -31.43
N LEU A 33 35.52 7.96 -31.33
CA LEU A 33 34.66 8.99 -31.90
C LEU A 33 34.46 8.81 -33.42
N SER A 34 33.25 8.85 -33.89
CA SER A 34 32.98 9.29 -35.27
C SER A 34 31.79 10.22 -35.24
N GLY A 35 32.05 11.46 -35.59
CA GLY A 35 31.09 12.51 -35.73
C GLY A 35 30.32 12.45 -37.05
N ALA A 36 29.11 12.93 -37.05
CA ALA A 36 28.45 13.50 -38.20
C ALA A 36 27.51 14.60 -37.74
N GLN A 37 27.87 15.85 -38.05
CA GLN A 37 27.03 17.03 -38.01
C GLN A 37 26.11 17.05 -39.25
N ALA A 38 24.87 17.45 -39.10
CA ALA A 38 24.08 18.20 -40.08
C ALA A 38 22.85 18.79 -39.40
N LYS A 39 22.88 20.05 -39.08
CA LYS A 39 22.24 21.19 -39.77
C LYS A 39 20.72 21.28 -39.60
N GLU A 40 20.27 22.07 -38.65
CA GLU A 40 19.61 23.41 -38.77
C GLU A 40 18.49 23.52 -39.82
N LYS A 41 17.26 23.71 -39.34
CA LYS A 41 16.37 24.75 -39.88
C LYS A 41 15.32 25.22 -38.89
N GLU A 42 15.52 26.42 -38.45
CA GLU A 42 14.63 27.39 -37.83
C GLU A 42 13.39 27.64 -38.66
N LYS A 43 12.20 27.69 -38.07
CA LYS A 43 11.15 28.62 -38.50
C LYS A 43 10.22 28.97 -37.34
N ALA A 44 10.44 30.16 -36.84
CA ALA A 44 9.55 30.91 -35.98
C ALA A 44 8.25 31.26 -36.68
N LYS A 45 7.11 31.18 -35.99
CA LYS A 45 5.99 32.10 -36.19
C LYS A 45 5.08 32.12 -34.94
N LYS A 46 5.07 33.24 -34.26
CA LYS A 46 4.09 33.79 -33.34
C LYS A 46 3.32 34.88 -34.08
N PRO A 47 2.23 35.47 -33.59
CA PRO A 47 1.19 35.12 -32.60
C PRO A 47 -0.23 35.40 -33.13
N ALA A 48 -1.27 34.99 -32.40
CA ALA A 48 -2.52 35.77 -32.42
C ALA A 48 -3.33 35.51 -31.10
N LYS A 49 -3.75 36.62 -30.57
CA LYS A 49 -4.63 36.90 -29.42
C LYS A 49 -6.06 36.39 -29.60
N GLY A 50 -6.73 36.20 -28.48
CA GLY A 50 -8.20 36.21 -28.38
C GLY A 50 -8.68 35.48 -27.16
N ALA A 51 -8.84 36.19 -26.09
CA ALA A 51 -10.05 36.58 -25.35
C ALA A 51 -10.89 35.47 -24.72
N ALA A 52 -10.82 35.44 -23.40
CA ALA A 52 -11.86 35.54 -22.38
C ALA A 52 -13.13 34.67 -22.47
N GLU A 53 -13.44 34.14 -21.27
CA GLU A 53 -14.76 34.05 -20.65
C GLU A 53 -15.53 32.73 -20.83
N LYS A 54 -15.63 31.97 -19.78
CA LYS A 54 -16.74 31.79 -18.85
C LYS A 54 -16.55 30.60 -17.92
N ALA A 55 -16.64 30.90 -16.63
CA ALA A 55 -16.88 29.93 -15.59
C ALA A 55 -18.21 29.21 -15.88
N ASP A 56 -18.19 27.88 -15.89
CA ASP A 56 -19.41 27.11 -15.68
C ASP A 56 -19.19 26.07 -14.59
N LYS A 57 -20.02 26.24 -13.57
CA LYS A 57 -20.19 25.35 -12.44
C LYS A 57 -20.77 24.03 -12.94
N SER A 58 -20.02 22.97 -12.98
CA SER A 58 -20.63 21.65 -12.95
C SER A 58 -20.31 20.93 -11.65
N LYS A 59 -21.25 21.02 -10.71
CA LYS A 59 -21.44 20.04 -9.63
C LYS A 59 -21.66 18.67 -10.27
N LYS A 60 -20.64 17.87 -10.41
CA LYS A 60 -20.80 16.44 -10.66
C LYS A 60 -20.78 15.74 -9.32
N ALA A 61 -21.97 15.42 -8.81
CA ALA A 61 -22.15 14.53 -7.67
C ALA A 61 -21.52 13.20 -8.00
N ASP A 62 -20.46 12.88 -7.26
CA ASP A 62 -19.80 11.58 -7.32
C ASP A 62 -20.76 10.53 -6.77
N LYS A 63 -21.21 9.67 -7.68
CA LYS A 63 -22.10 8.55 -7.37
C LYS A 63 -21.27 7.49 -6.67
N SER A 64 -21.23 7.59 -5.33
CA SER A 64 -20.66 6.56 -4.46
C SER A 64 -21.20 5.18 -4.83
N THR A 65 -20.39 4.37 -5.44
CA THR A 65 -20.67 2.97 -5.68
C THR A 65 -20.68 2.20 -4.36
N LYS A 66 -21.84 1.67 -4.06
CA LYS A 66 -22.17 0.83 -2.91
C LYS A 66 -21.31 -0.43 -2.94
N ALA A 67 -20.33 -0.52 -2.06
CA ALA A 67 -19.70 -1.79 -1.72
C ALA A 67 -20.64 -2.49 -0.71
N ASP A 68 -21.45 -3.41 -1.21
CA ASP A 68 -22.29 -4.27 -0.37
C ASP A 68 -21.41 -5.34 0.30
N SER A 69 -20.94 -5.05 1.51
CA SER A 69 -20.49 -6.09 2.44
C SER A 69 -21.72 -6.68 3.14
N LYS A 70 -22.04 -7.93 2.85
CA LYS A 70 -23.06 -8.72 3.53
C LYS A 70 -22.71 -8.81 5.03
N GLY A 71 -23.43 -8.06 5.88
CA GLY A 71 -23.34 -8.18 7.34
C GLY A 71 -23.23 -6.89 8.15
N GLY A 72 -23.20 -5.72 7.55
CA GLY A 72 -23.08 -4.45 8.28
C GLY A 72 -24.27 -3.54 8.11
N GLY A 73 -24.64 -2.81 9.16
CA GLY A 73 -25.57 -1.70 9.10
C GLY A 73 -25.16 -0.67 8.03
N LYS A 74 -26.07 0.21 7.66
CA LYS A 74 -25.84 1.24 6.65
C LYS A 74 -24.58 2.06 7.00
N SER A 75 -23.62 2.08 6.06
CA SER A 75 -22.40 2.86 6.19
C SER A 75 -22.70 4.36 6.06
N THR A 76 -22.26 5.15 7.01
CA THR A 76 -22.47 6.61 7.07
C THR A 76 -21.10 7.30 6.91
N PRO A 77 -20.92 8.17 5.91
CA PRO A 77 -19.70 8.93 5.77
C PRO A 77 -19.58 9.96 6.90
N VAL A 78 -18.38 10.05 7.48
CA VAL A 78 -18.04 10.96 8.57
C VAL A 78 -17.24 12.15 8.07
N GLY A 79 -16.32 11.92 7.12
CA GLY A 79 -15.49 12.99 6.55
C GLY A 79 -14.37 12.43 5.68
N ARG A 80 -13.66 13.36 5.02
CA ARG A 80 -12.50 13.07 4.19
C ARG A 80 -11.30 13.89 4.67
N PHE A 81 -10.16 13.22 4.77
CA PHE A 81 -8.91 13.77 5.25
C PHE A 81 -7.80 13.42 4.26
N GLY A 82 -7.44 14.37 3.42
CA GLY A 82 -6.51 14.11 2.31
C GLY A 82 -7.07 13.02 1.37
N GLU A 83 -6.39 11.88 1.31
CA GLU A 83 -6.77 10.73 0.47
C GLU A 83 -7.60 9.67 1.20
N TRP A 84 -7.97 9.94 2.46
CA TRP A 84 -8.63 9.00 3.35
C TRP A 84 -10.05 9.42 3.65
N ASP A 85 -11.00 8.54 3.40
CA ASP A 85 -12.40 8.70 3.75
C ASP A 85 -12.70 7.96 5.06
N VAL A 86 -13.48 8.56 5.96
CA VAL A 86 -13.87 7.99 7.25
C VAL A 86 -15.36 7.67 7.24
N PHE A 87 -15.71 6.50 7.75
CA PHE A 87 -17.08 5.99 7.82
C PHE A 87 -17.37 5.36 9.17
N THR A 88 -18.67 5.32 9.51
CA THR A 88 -19.20 4.54 10.61
C THR A 88 -20.33 3.65 10.14
N THR A 89 -20.51 2.49 10.76
CA THR A 89 -21.71 1.69 10.62
C THR A 89 -22.50 1.75 11.92
N GLY A 90 -23.83 1.92 11.82
CA GLY A 90 -24.72 1.82 12.97
C GLY A 90 -25.13 0.36 13.24
N GLY A 91 -25.75 0.12 14.41
CA GLY A 91 -26.29 -1.16 14.80
C GLY A 91 -25.71 -1.68 16.11
N LYS A 92 -25.96 -2.98 16.43
CA LYS A 92 -25.50 -3.61 17.67
C LYS A 92 -23.98 -3.74 17.74
N SER A 93 -23.30 -3.82 16.58
CA SER A 93 -21.85 -3.86 16.47
C SER A 93 -21.39 -2.65 15.66
N LYS A 94 -21.10 -1.55 16.37
CA LYS A 94 -20.55 -0.34 15.76
C LYS A 94 -19.18 -0.65 15.17
N THR A 95 -18.99 -0.32 13.88
CA THR A 95 -17.68 -0.38 13.19
C THR A 95 -17.34 1.02 12.69
N CYS A 96 -16.15 1.48 12.98
CA CYS A 96 -15.60 2.69 12.41
C CYS A 96 -14.43 2.31 11.54
N TYR A 97 -14.33 2.87 10.36
CA TYR A 97 -13.22 2.56 9.47
C TYR A 97 -12.82 3.77 8.63
N THR A 98 -11.57 3.77 8.25
CA THR A 98 -11.05 4.67 7.22
C THR A 98 -10.53 3.86 6.05
N LEU A 99 -10.69 4.41 4.85
CA LEU A 99 -10.23 3.77 3.63
C LEU A 99 -9.58 4.77 2.68
N ALA A 100 -8.66 4.28 1.87
CA ALA A 100 -8.11 5.00 0.73
C ALA A 100 -8.15 4.16 -0.54
N ARG A 101 -8.23 4.84 -1.69
CA ARG A 101 -8.04 4.26 -3.02
C ARG A 101 -6.60 4.41 -3.46
N PRO A 102 -6.07 3.50 -4.29
CA PRO A 102 -4.74 3.67 -4.83
C PRO A 102 -4.68 4.88 -5.77
N LYS A 103 -3.58 5.62 -5.69
CA LYS A 103 -3.26 6.73 -6.62
C LYS A 103 -2.72 6.22 -7.94
N ASP A 104 -2.05 5.07 -7.90
CA ASP A 104 -1.49 4.42 -9.08
C ASP A 104 -1.66 2.91 -8.98
N ARG A 105 -1.90 2.27 -10.13
CA ARG A 105 -2.13 0.84 -10.25
C ARG A 105 -1.40 0.27 -11.46
N ALA A 106 -0.36 -0.50 -11.21
CA ALA A 106 0.43 -1.14 -12.27
C ALA A 106 0.13 -2.65 -12.34
N PRO A 107 0.06 -3.24 -13.55
CA PRO A 107 0.05 -2.60 -14.87
C PRO A 107 -1.26 -1.85 -15.15
N ALA A 108 -1.19 -0.67 -15.74
CA ALA A 108 -2.36 0.18 -15.99
C ALA A 108 -3.40 -0.47 -16.94
N LYS A 109 -2.95 -1.32 -17.87
CA LYS A 109 -3.81 -1.99 -18.85
C LYS A 109 -4.58 -3.19 -18.28
N LEU A 110 -4.27 -3.64 -17.07
CA LEU A 110 -4.91 -4.79 -16.47
C LEU A 110 -6.30 -4.38 -15.95
N LYS A 111 -7.35 -5.03 -16.47
CA LYS A 111 -8.71 -4.82 -15.97
C LYS A 111 -8.86 -5.44 -14.59
N ARG A 112 -9.23 -4.63 -13.62
CA ARG A 112 -9.42 -4.98 -12.22
C ARG A 112 -10.58 -4.18 -11.66
N ASP A 113 -11.28 -4.73 -10.68
CA ASP A 113 -12.25 -3.99 -9.90
C ASP A 113 -11.55 -2.96 -9.00
N ASP A 114 -12.31 -2.14 -8.31
CA ASP A 114 -11.78 -1.15 -7.38
C ASP A 114 -10.95 -1.82 -6.29
N ALA A 115 -9.87 -1.14 -5.90
CA ALA A 115 -8.99 -1.56 -4.82
C ALA A 115 -9.05 -0.55 -3.67
N TYR A 116 -8.82 -1.05 -2.46
CA TYR A 116 -8.88 -0.23 -1.26
C TYR A 116 -7.89 -0.76 -0.22
N VAL A 117 -7.39 0.14 0.62
CA VAL A 117 -6.83 -0.21 1.92
C VAL A 117 -7.76 0.32 3.00
N PHE A 118 -8.04 -0.52 4.00
CA PHE A 118 -8.93 -0.21 5.13
C PHE A 118 -8.14 -0.29 6.43
N ILE A 119 -8.51 0.57 7.36
CA ILE A 119 -8.17 0.41 8.78
C ILE A 119 -9.46 0.51 9.55
N SER A 120 -9.77 -0.47 10.38
CA SER A 120 -11.04 -0.56 11.09
C SER A 120 -10.88 -0.82 12.58
N ASP A 121 -11.81 -0.24 13.33
CA ASP A 121 -12.03 -0.49 14.75
C ASP A 121 -13.44 -1.07 14.96
N ARG A 122 -13.53 -2.14 15.73
CA ARG A 122 -14.78 -2.76 16.19
C ARG A 122 -14.74 -2.92 17.71
N PRO A 123 -15.11 -1.86 18.46
CA PRO A 123 -15.00 -1.88 19.93
C PRO A 123 -15.75 -3.04 20.59
N GLY A 124 -16.93 -3.40 20.06
CA GLY A 124 -17.72 -4.52 20.58
C GLY A 124 -17.06 -5.91 20.43
N GLU A 125 -16.04 -6.02 19.56
CA GLU A 125 -15.25 -7.23 19.34
C GLU A 125 -13.82 -7.10 19.89
N ASN A 126 -13.51 -5.97 20.54
CA ASN A 126 -12.15 -5.63 21.00
C ASN A 126 -11.10 -5.66 19.88
N VAL A 127 -11.51 -5.28 18.65
CA VAL A 127 -10.65 -5.18 17.47
C VAL A 127 -10.28 -3.72 17.24
N HIS A 128 -8.98 -3.45 17.19
CA HIS A 128 -8.43 -2.12 16.97
C HIS A 128 -7.34 -2.14 15.90
N ASN A 129 -7.39 -1.15 15.01
CA ASN A 129 -6.41 -0.97 13.93
C ASN A 129 -6.29 -2.17 12.97
N GLU A 130 -7.34 -2.98 12.80
CA GLU A 130 -7.30 -4.07 11.83
C GLU A 130 -7.08 -3.51 10.43
N VAL A 131 -6.02 -3.99 9.78
CA VAL A 131 -5.64 -3.57 8.43
C VAL A 131 -6.06 -4.62 7.42
N SER A 132 -6.84 -4.22 6.42
CA SER A 132 -7.20 -5.07 5.30
C SER A 132 -7.02 -4.35 3.97
N VAL A 133 -6.63 -5.12 2.95
CA VAL A 133 -6.42 -4.64 1.59
C VAL A 133 -7.32 -5.41 0.64
N ILE A 134 -8.08 -4.71 -0.17
CA ILE A 134 -8.86 -5.28 -1.28
C ILE A 134 -8.13 -4.96 -2.56
N MET A 135 -7.71 -6.00 -3.31
CA MET A 135 -6.90 -5.82 -4.53
C MET A 135 -7.75 -5.66 -5.81
N GLY A 136 -9.08 -5.90 -5.72
CA GLY A 136 -9.98 -5.85 -6.88
C GLY A 136 -9.79 -7.00 -7.86
N PHE A 137 -9.21 -8.11 -7.41
CA PHE A 137 -9.10 -9.38 -8.15
C PHE A 137 -8.88 -10.54 -7.19
N ALA A 138 -9.25 -11.75 -7.62
CA ALA A 138 -9.01 -12.95 -6.83
C ALA A 138 -7.50 -13.28 -6.81
N MET A 139 -6.94 -13.40 -5.63
CA MET A 139 -5.59 -13.91 -5.37
C MET A 139 -5.65 -15.41 -5.14
N LYS A 140 -4.50 -16.09 -5.22
CA LYS A 140 -4.40 -17.48 -4.77
C LYS A 140 -4.48 -17.50 -3.25
N ASP A 141 -5.42 -18.25 -2.69
CA ASP A 141 -5.58 -18.37 -1.23
C ASP A 141 -4.28 -18.87 -0.57
N GLY A 142 -3.93 -18.26 0.53
CA GLY A 142 -2.67 -18.52 1.25
C GLY A 142 -1.42 -17.96 0.56
N SER A 143 -1.57 -17.25 -0.57
CA SER A 143 -0.43 -16.50 -1.12
C SER A 143 -0.03 -15.36 -0.19
N GLU A 144 1.21 -14.91 -0.32
CA GLU A 144 1.82 -13.90 0.53
C GLU A 144 2.05 -12.59 -0.25
N PRO A 145 1.02 -11.74 -0.38
CA PRO A 145 1.23 -10.39 -0.87
C PRO A 145 2.17 -9.63 0.05
N THR A 146 2.78 -8.57 -0.45
CA THR A 146 3.65 -7.71 0.34
C THR A 146 3.12 -6.29 0.37
N ALA A 147 3.23 -5.63 1.52
CA ALA A 147 3.03 -4.21 1.68
C ALA A 147 4.37 -3.55 2.01
N GLN A 148 4.61 -2.34 1.52
CA GLN A 148 5.81 -1.57 1.83
C GLN A 148 5.42 -0.14 2.19
N ILE A 149 5.86 0.34 3.34
CA ILE A 149 5.71 1.74 3.75
C ILE A 149 7.07 2.40 3.60
N ASP A 150 7.20 3.30 2.62
CA ASP A 150 8.45 3.98 2.26
C ASP A 150 9.67 3.04 2.11
N GLY A 151 9.40 1.79 1.67
CA GLY A 151 10.42 0.76 1.44
C GLY A 151 10.52 -0.29 2.54
N GLU A 152 10.01 -0.04 3.74
CA GLU A 152 9.96 -1.02 4.84
C GLU A 152 8.91 -2.11 4.54
N PRO A 153 9.28 -3.40 4.48
CA PRO A 153 8.40 -4.47 4.07
C PRO A 153 7.55 -5.03 5.22
N TYR A 154 6.31 -5.41 4.87
CA TYR A 154 5.37 -6.13 5.72
C TYR A 154 4.74 -7.27 4.94
N GLU A 155 4.61 -8.43 5.58
CA GLU A 155 4.02 -9.62 4.99
C GLU A 155 2.50 -9.62 5.18
N LEU A 156 1.80 -9.95 4.11
CA LEU A 156 0.36 -10.14 4.11
C LEU A 156 0.01 -11.61 3.81
N VAL A 157 -1.20 -12.00 4.14
CA VAL A 157 -1.79 -13.28 3.74
C VAL A 157 -3.08 -13.03 2.98
N ALA A 158 -3.26 -13.70 1.85
CA ALA A 158 -4.42 -13.53 0.98
C ALA A 158 -5.52 -14.58 1.23
N LYS A 159 -6.78 -14.11 1.11
CA LYS A 159 -7.96 -14.96 1.00
C LYS A 159 -8.98 -14.31 0.05
N GLY A 160 -9.24 -14.95 -1.08
CA GLY A 160 -10.07 -14.39 -2.14
C GLY A 160 -9.46 -13.11 -2.72
N SER A 161 -10.18 -11.99 -2.69
CA SER A 161 -9.68 -10.68 -3.14
C SER A 161 -9.11 -9.81 -2.01
N ASN A 162 -9.08 -10.32 -0.78
CA ASN A 162 -8.65 -9.59 0.40
C ASN A 162 -7.30 -10.10 0.90
N ALA A 163 -6.54 -9.22 1.54
CA ALA A 163 -5.32 -9.56 2.24
C ALA A 163 -5.27 -8.83 3.59
N TRP A 164 -4.64 -9.46 4.57
CA TRP A 164 -4.45 -8.95 5.93
C TRP A 164 -2.98 -9.07 6.32
N LEU A 165 -2.56 -8.35 7.34
CA LEU A 165 -1.24 -8.59 7.93
C LEU A 165 -1.13 -10.04 8.40
N LYS A 166 -0.07 -10.74 7.99
CA LYS A 166 0.18 -12.13 8.36
C LYS A 166 0.34 -12.31 9.87
N ASN A 167 0.87 -11.28 10.54
CA ASN A 167 0.97 -11.21 11.98
C ASN A 167 0.11 -10.05 12.50
N ALA A 168 -1.07 -10.35 13.03
CA ALA A 168 -1.99 -9.36 13.59
C ALA A 168 -1.38 -8.54 14.75
N ALA A 169 -0.40 -9.08 15.50
CA ALA A 169 0.29 -8.33 16.55
C ALA A 169 1.09 -7.12 16.00
N LYS A 170 1.38 -7.11 14.70
CA LYS A 170 2.07 -5.99 14.02
C LYS A 170 1.14 -4.90 13.49
N GLU A 171 -0.17 -5.01 13.65
CA GLU A 171 -1.12 -4.00 13.13
C GLU A 171 -0.86 -2.61 13.69
N ASN A 172 -0.60 -2.50 15.00
CA ASN A 172 -0.28 -1.23 15.64
C ASN A 172 1.05 -0.63 15.13
N GLU A 173 2.06 -1.47 14.88
CA GLU A 173 3.33 -1.07 14.30
C GLU A 173 3.13 -0.55 12.86
N PHE A 174 2.40 -1.33 12.05
CA PHE A 174 2.08 -0.98 10.67
C PHE A 174 1.32 0.36 10.58
N VAL A 175 0.26 0.53 11.37
CA VAL A 175 -0.50 1.79 11.41
C VAL A 175 0.36 2.93 11.94
N GLY A 176 1.25 2.67 12.89
CA GLY A 176 2.26 3.63 13.37
C GLY A 176 3.22 4.09 12.28
N ALA A 177 3.67 3.15 11.43
CA ALA A 177 4.50 3.44 10.27
C ALA A 177 3.72 4.23 9.21
N MET A 178 2.47 3.87 8.91
CA MET A 178 1.61 4.63 7.99
C MET A 178 1.45 6.09 8.39
N LYS A 179 1.31 6.39 9.68
CA LYS A 179 1.18 7.76 10.19
C LYS A 179 2.43 8.61 9.99
N LYS A 180 3.59 7.99 9.86
CA LYS A 180 4.90 8.67 9.69
C LYS A 180 5.34 8.68 8.23
N GLY A 181 4.85 7.74 7.44
CA GLY A 181 5.24 7.53 6.07
C GLY A 181 4.51 8.42 5.07
N ALA A 182 4.99 8.44 3.84
CA ALA A 182 4.42 9.18 2.72
C ALA A 182 3.59 8.29 1.77
N LYS A 183 4.00 7.04 1.58
CA LYS A 183 3.34 6.10 0.65
C LYS A 183 3.30 4.68 1.17
N LEU A 184 2.24 3.98 0.82
CA LEU A 184 2.08 2.54 0.97
C LEU A 184 2.04 1.91 -0.43
N VAL A 185 2.85 0.88 -0.66
CA VAL A 185 2.88 0.10 -1.91
C VAL A 185 2.47 -1.34 -1.59
N VAL A 186 1.43 -1.84 -2.25
CA VAL A 186 0.97 -3.23 -2.09
C VAL A 186 1.22 -3.98 -3.39
N LYS A 187 1.87 -5.14 -3.29
CA LYS A 187 2.14 -6.05 -4.41
C LYS A 187 1.47 -7.38 -4.18
N ALA A 188 0.73 -7.86 -5.17
CA ALA A 188 0.04 -9.13 -5.10
C ALA A 188 -0.03 -9.80 -6.47
N SER A 189 -0.02 -11.12 -6.48
CA SER A 189 -0.28 -11.93 -7.68
C SER A 189 -1.71 -12.41 -7.70
N SER A 190 -2.37 -12.26 -8.86
CA SER A 190 -3.69 -12.86 -9.07
C SER A 190 -3.61 -14.39 -9.09
N ALA A 191 -4.74 -15.07 -8.93
CA ALA A 191 -4.84 -16.52 -9.10
C ALA A 191 -4.36 -17.01 -10.47
N ARG A 192 -4.30 -16.13 -11.47
CA ARG A 192 -3.77 -16.38 -12.82
C ARG A 192 -2.27 -16.05 -12.97
N GLY A 193 -1.58 -15.66 -11.90
CA GLY A 193 -0.16 -15.33 -11.90
C GLY A 193 0.18 -13.91 -12.36
N ASN A 194 -0.79 -13.04 -12.64
CA ASN A 194 -0.50 -11.65 -12.99
C ASN A 194 -0.10 -10.87 -11.75
N MET A 195 1.10 -10.29 -11.76
CA MET A 195 1.58 -9.40 -10.70
C MET A 195 0.90 -8.03 -10.80
N SER A 196 0.47 -7.50 -9.68
CA SER A 196 -0.16 -6.19 -9.54
C SER A 196 0.54 -5.39 -8.45
N THR A 197 0.70 -4.09 -8.68
CA THR A 197 1.24 -3.14 -7.71
C THR A 197 0.28 -1.97 -7.60
N ASP A 198 -0.22 -1.72 -6.40
CA ASP A 198 -1.10 -0.60 -6.08
C ASP A 198 -0.37 0.34 -5.11
N THR A 199 -0.34 1.63 -5.43
CA THR A 199 0.34 2.66 -4.63
C THR A 199 -0.67 3.60 -4.01
N TYR A 200 -0.63 3.77 -2.70
CA TYR A 200 -1.50 4.62 -1.91
C TYR A 200 -0.73 5.79 -1.31
N SER A 201 -1.35 6.97 -1.28
CA SER A 201 -0.84 8.12 -0.53
C SER A 201 -1.23 7.99 0.93
N LEU A 202 -0.31 8.29 1.83
CA LEU A 202 -0.57 8.33 3.27
C LEU A 202 -0.93 9.74 3.78
N SER A 203 -1.06 10.70 2.84
CA SER A 203 -1.47 12.07 3.19
C SER A 203 -2.87 12.10 3.83
N GLY A 204 -2.96 12.63 5.05
CA GLY A 204 -4.22 12.74 5.81
C GLY A 204 -4.56 11.54 6.69
N ILE A 205 -3.78 10.45 6.66
CA ILE A 205 -4.06 9.24 7.44
C ILE A 205 -4.12 9.51 8.94
N SER A 206 -3.27 10.38 9.48
CA SER A 206 -3.23 10.69 10.92
C SER A 206 -4.53 11.34 11.39
N ASP A 207 -5.06 12.28 10.61
CA ASP A 207 -6.31 12.97 10.93
C ASP A 207 -7.51 12.04 10.73
N ALA A 208 -7.49 11.22 9.68
CA ALA A 208 -8.52 10.21 9.43
C ALA A 208 -8.62 9.21 10.59
N LEU A 209 -7.49 8.69 11.07
CA LEU A 209 -7.44 7.79 12.22
C LEU A 209 -7.92 8.46 13.51
N ALA A 210 -7.53 9.72 13.75
CA ALA A 210 -7.99 10.46 14.91
C ALA A 210 -9.51 10.64 14.88
N ARG A 211 -10.08 10.99 13.72
CA ARG A 211 -11.52 11.10 13.54
C ARG A 211 -12.23 9.77 13.70
N MET A 212 -11.73 8.70 13.07
CA MET A 212 -12.28 7.35 13.17
C MET A 212 -12.39 6.89 14.63
N ARG A 213 -11.32 7.05 15.42
CA ARG A 213 -11.32 6.68 16.85
C ARG A 213 -12.30 7.49 17.66
N LYS A 214 -12.44 8.79 17.38
CA LYS A 214 -13.43 9.64 18.04
C LYS A 214 -14.87 9.15 17.79
N GLU A 215 -15.14 8.64 16.60
CA GLU A 215 -16.45 8.08 16.27
C GLU A 215 -16.70 6.72 16.93
N CYS A 216 -15.65 5.98 17.30
CA CYS A 216 -15.74 4.65 17.90
C CYS A 216 -15.60 4.61 19.43
N GLN A 217 -15.57 5.77 20.05
CA GLN A 217 -15.67 5.91 21.53
C GLN A 217 -17.08 5.73 22.02
#